data_649522825b01c3a5c10e0582b82faed2
#
_entry.id   649522825b01c3a5c10e0582b82faed2
#
_cell.length_a   1.000
_cell.length_b   1.000
_cell.length_c   1.000
_cell.angle_alpha   90.00
_cell.angle_beta   90.00
_cell.angle_gamma   90.00
#
_symmetry.space_group_name_H-M   'P 1'
#
loop_
_entity.id
_entity.type
_entity.pdbx_description
1 polymer ?
#
loop_
_entity_poly.entity_id
_entity_poly.type
_entity_poly.pdbx_seq_one_letter_code
_entity_poly.pdbx_strand_id
1 'polypeptide(L)'
;RTNFGRTRETLPLIERLQAGQPLGLDVYPYTASSTVLLPDYVESADRVTITWCRGRPEFSGRDIDEVGRELGLKTRKEVVAAVSPAGAIYFQMDEADVQRVLAFPRAMVGSDGLPWDSVPHPRLWGTFPRVLGHYARDIKLLTMQDAIHRMTGLPAAEFGFKERGLIRDGYAADLVLFDPATIIDTATFEKPERAAAGIEIVVNNGVPIWDGGKPTGARPGIPLQP
;
A
#
# COMPACT_ATOMS: atom_id res chain seq x y z
N ARG A 1 -13.80 8.77 -11.03
CA ARG A 1 -13.30 9.42 -12.28
C ARG A 1 -13.29 10.95 -12.20
N THR A 2 -14.13 11.59 -11.39
CA THR A 2 -14.20 13.07 -11.27
C THR A 2 -12.88 13.71 -10.81
N ASN A 3 -12.00 12.95 -10.15
CA ASN A 3 -10.71 13.44 -9.65
C ASN A 3 -9.49 12.98 -10.48
N PHE A 4 -9.69 12.23 -11.56
CA PHE A 4 -8.60 11.80 -12.43
C PHE A 4 -7.87 13.01 -13.04
N GLY A 5 -6.53 13.00 -12.97
CA GLY A 5 -5.66 14.09 -13.43
C GLY A 5 -5.51 15.27 -12.46
N ARG A 6 -6.30 15.35 -11.38
CA ARG A 6 -6.28 16.49 -10.45
C ARG A 6 -5.05 16.56 -9.56
N THR A 7 -4.21 15.53 -9.52
CA THR A 7 -2.90 15.63 -8.87
C THR A 7 -2.01 16.71 -9.52
N ARG A 8 -2.27 17.09 -10.77
CA ARG A 8 -1.61 18.24 -11.42
C ARG A 8 -1.94 19.58 -10.75
N GLU A 9 -3.09 19.67 -10.11
CA GLU A 9 -3.54 20.87 -9.39
C GLU A 9 -3.12 20.80 -7.91
N THR A 10 -3.25 19.62 -7.30
CA THR A 10 -3.03 19.45 -5.85
C THR A 10 -1.57 19.41 -5.46
N LEU A 11 -0.68 18.78 -6.25
CA LEU A 11 0.74 18.72 -5.92
C LEU A 11 1.43 20.10 -5.87
N PRO A 12 1.21 21.03 -6.82
CA PRO A 12 1.74 22.39 -6.69
C PRO A 12 1.20 23.15 -5.48
N LEU A 13 -0.02 22.85 -5.01
CA LEU A 13 -0.54 23.41 -3.78
C LEU A 13 0.20 22.88 -2.55
N ILE A 14 0.40 21.55 -2.51
CA ILE A 14 1.17 20.89 -1.45
C ILE A 14 2.59 21.45 -1.38
N GLU A 15 3.27 21.59 -2.53
CA GLU A 15 4.62 22.15 -2.60
C GLU A 15 4.70 23.57 -2.02
N ARG A 16 3.74 24.43 -2.37
CA ARG A 16 3.65 25.78 -1.78
C ARG A 16 3.43 25.76 -0.27
N LEU A 17 2.59 24.83 0.23
CA LEU A 17 2.34 24.70 1.67
C LEU A 17 3.59 24.18 2.41
N GLN A 18 4.33 23.24 1.81
CA GLN A 18 5.59 22.73 2.37
C GLN A 18 6.68 23.80 2.50
N ALA A 19 6.61 24.87 1.72
CA ALA A 19 7.54 26.00 1.85
C ALA A 19 7.30 26.84 3.13
N GLY A 20 6.09 26.77 3.69
CA GLY A 20 5.69 27.58 4.86
C GLY A 20 5.49 26.78 6.16
N GLN A 21 5.38 25.47 6.07
CA GLN A 21 5.15 24.60 7.23
C GLN A 21 5.61 23.17 6.99
N PRO A 22 5.96 22.41 8.05
CA PRO A 22 6.18 20.96 7.93
C PRO A 22 4.92 20.27 7.42
N LEU A 23 5.04 19.53 6.32
CA LEU A 23 3.93 18.78 5.72
C LEU A 23 4.49 17.55 5.04
N GLY A 24 4.20 16.36 5.57
CA GLY A 24 4.51 15.07 4.98
C GLY A 24 3.46 14.66 3.95
N LEU A 25 3.86 13.84 3.01
CA LEU A 25 3.00 13.22 2.00
C LEU A 25 3.46 11.78 1.79
N ASP A 26 2.53 10.83 1.77
CA ASP A 26 2.79 9.45 1.42
C ASP A 26 1.83 8.93 0.35
N VAL A 27 2.20 7.84 -0.28
CA VAL A 27 1.45 7.20 -1.37
C VAL A 27 1.72 5.70 -1.41
N TYR A 28 0.72 4.92 -1.79
CA TYR A 28 0.88 3.52 -2.18
C TYR A 28 0.77 3.34 -3.71
N PRO A 29 1.46 2.35 -4.29
CA PRO A 29 1.63 2.21 -5.75
C PRO A 29 0.50 1.37 -6.39
N TYR A 30 -0.76 1.73 -6.18
CA TYR A 30 -1.92 1.00 -6.71
C TYR A 30 -3.04 1.96 -7.13
N THR A 31 -3.85 1.53 -8.10
CA THR A 31 -4.99 2.27 -8.64
C THR A 31 -6.33 1.93 -7.98
N ALA A 32 -6.28 1.21 -6.87
CA ALA A 32 -7.44 0.89 -6.05
C ALA A 32 -7.20 1.28 -4.59
N SER A 33 -8.24 1.74 -3.92
CA SER A 33 -8.22 2.00 -2.47
C SER A 33 -8.89 0.86 -1.70
N SER A 34 -8.64 0.77 -0.39
CA SER A 34 -9.33 -0.18 0.49
C SER A 34 -9.69 0.49 1.81
N THR A 35 -10.97 0.37 2.19
CA THR A 35 -11.52 0.90 3.44
C THR A 35 -12.85 0.21 3.76
N VAL A 36 -13.59 0.71 4.75
CA VAL A 36 -14.95 0.24 5.05
C VAL A 36 -15.89 0.41 3.84
N LEU A 37 -16.87 -0.46 3.75
CA LEU A 37 -17.86 -0.41 2.66
C LEU A 37 -18.81 0.77 2.86
N LEU A 38 -18.75 1.76 1.95
CA LEU A 38 -19.48 3.02 2.03
C LEU A 38 -20.40 3.25 0.81
N PRO A 39 -21.65 3.74 1.02
CA PRO A 39 -22.62 3.96 -0.06
C PRO A 39 -22.12 4.91 -1.15
N ASP A 40 -21.41 5.97 -0.80
CA ASP A 40 -20.96 6.97 -1.77
C ASP A 40 -19.78 6.47 -2.61
N TYR A 41 -18.93 5.60 -2.04
CA TYR A 41 -17.76 5.07 -2.75
C TYR A 41 -18.12 3.98 -3.75
N VAL A 42 -19.13 3.16 -3.45
CA VAL A 42 -19.55 2.08 -4.37
C VAL A 42 -20.14 2.61 -5.69
N GLU A 43 -20.70 3.82 -5.70
CA GLU A 43 -21.26 4.43 -6.90
C GLU A 43 -20.19 5.03 -7.81
N SER A 44 -19.12 5.57 -7.23
CA SER A 44 -18.05 6.22 -7.99
C SER A 44 -17.01 5.24 -8.54
N ALA A 45 -16.91 4.04 -7.98
CA ALA A 45 -15.93 3.04 -8.38
C ALA A 45 -16.36 2.23 -9.60
N ASP A 46 -15.42 1.94 -10.50
CA ASP A 46 -15.66 1.07 -11.66
C ASP A 46 -15.99 -0.36 -11.23
N ARG A 47 -15.26 -0.87 -10.22
CA ARG A 47 -15.46 -2.18 -9.61
C ARG A 47 -15.29 -2.07 -8.10
N VAL A 48 -16.01 -2.90 -7.36
CA VAL A 48 -15.90 -2.99 -5.89
C VAL A 48 -15.83 -4.46 -5.47
N THR A 49 -14.79 -4.82 -4.72
CA THR A 49 -14.63 -6.17 -4.15
C THR A 49 -14.76 -6.10 -2.65
N ILE A 50 -15.62 -6.91 -2.04
CA ILE A 50 -15.79 -7.00 -0.59
C ILE A 50 -14.58 -7.68 0.02
N THR A 51 -13.88 -7.06 0.98
CA THR A 51 -12.68 -7.64 1.61
C THR A 51 -13.02 -8.49 2.84
N TRP A 52 -14.04 -8.11 3.56
CA TRP A 52 -14.63 -8.84 4.67
C TRP A 52 -16.10 -8.44 4.86
N CYS A 53 -16.91 -9.33 5.43
CA CYS A 53 -18.28 -9.04 5.78
C CYS A 53 -18.62 -9.76 7.09
N ARG A 54 -18.94 -9.01 8.15
CA ARG A 54 -19.12 -9.58 9.49
C ARG A 54 -20.30 -10.56 9.56
N GLY A 55 -21.44 -10.19 8.96
CA GLY A 55 -22.66 -11.00 9.01
C GLY A 55 -22.75 -12.08 7.93
N ARG A 56 -21.94 -11.98 6.88
CA ARG A 56 -21.96 -12.83 5.70
C ARG A 56 -20.54 -13.06 5.17
N PRO A 57 -19.69 -13.81 5.91
CA PRO A 57 -18.27 -14.02 5.55
C PRO A 57 -18.07 -14.66 4.18
N GLU A 58 -19.07 -15.40 3.66
CA GLU A 58 -19.09 -15.97 2.32
C GLU A 58 -19.07 -14.94 1.18
N PHE A 59 -19.31 -13.67 1.46
CA PHE A 59 -19.20 -12.59 0.49
C PHE A 59 -17.79 -11.99 0.40
N SER A 60 -16.88 -12.34 1.32
CA SER A 60 -15.49 -11.89 1.28
C SER A 60 -14.79 -12.38 -0.01
N GLY A 61 -14.09 -11.47 -0.67
CA GLY A 61 -13.42 -11.71 -1.95
C GLY A 61 -14.33 -11.60 -3.18
N ARG A 62 -15.63 -11.34 -3.01
CA ARG A 62 -16.59 -11.30 -4.11
C ARG A 62 -16.85 -9.86 -4.60
N ASP A 63 -17.19 -9.76 -5.87
CA ASP A 63 -17.63 -8.51 -6.48
C ASP A 63 -19.01 -8.10 -5.95
N ILE A 64 -19.19 -6.80 -5.64
CA ILE A 64 -20.45 -6.29 -5.07
C ILE A 64 -21.65 -6.48 -5.99
N ASP A 65 -21.45 -6.39 -7.31
CA ASP A 65 -22.55 -6.56 -8.29
C ASP A 65 -22.96 -8.02 -8.40
N GLU A 66 -22.04 -8.98 -8.19
CA GLU A 66 -22.38 -10.41 -8.08
C GLU A 66 -23.21 -10.70 -6.82
N VAL A 67 -22.80 -10.15 -5.69
CA VAL A 67 -23.55 -10.26 -4.44
C VAL A 67 -24.95 -9.63 -4.58
N GLY A 68 -25.04 -8.47 -5.23
CA GLY A 68 -26.32 -7.83 -5.52
C GLY A 68 -27.27 -8.72 -6.32
N ARG A 69 -26.77 -9.36 -7.38
CA ARG A 69 -27.58 -10.30 -8.18
C ARG A 69 -28.06 -11.49 -7.37
N GLU A 70 -27.20 -12.07 -6.53
CA GLU A 70 -27.56 -13.20 -5.67
C GLU A 70 -28.64 -12.84 -4.65
N LEU A 71 -28.56 -11.62 -4.08
CA LEU A 71 -29.54 -11.13 -3.12
C LEU A 71 -30.81 -10.55 -3.74
N GLY A 72 -30.91 -10.47 -5.07
CA GLY A 72 -32.03 -9.88 -5.78
C GLY A 72 -32.12 -8.35 -5.62
N LEU A 73 -31.01 -7.69 -5.27
CA LEU A 73 -30.89 -6.26 -5.07
C LEU A 73 -30.55 -5.54 -6.40
N LYS A 74 -31.04 -4.32 -6.57
CA LYS A 74 -30.93 -3.58 -7.85
C LYS A 74 -29.76 -2.59 -7.88
N THR A 75 -29.33 -2.12 -6.72
CA THR A 75 -28.30 -1.08 -6.61
C THR A 75 -27.22 -1.49 -5.63
N ARG A 76 -26.00 -0.98 -5.85
CA ARG A 76 -24.88 -1.20 -4.94
C ARG A 76 -25.17 -0.64 -3.54
N LYS A 77 -25.91 0.46 -3.43
CA LYS A 77 -26.34 1.01 -2.12
C LYS A 77 -27.23 0.06 -1.33
N GLU A 78 -28.16 -0.63 -2.02
CA GLU A 78 -28.97 -1.67 -1.38
C GLU A 78 -28.09 -2.83 -0.86
N VAL A 79 -27.06 -3.23 -1.64
CA VAL A 79 -26.09 -4.24 -1.18
C VAL A 79 -25.33 -3.75 0.05
N VAL A 80 -24.82 -2.51 0.04
CA VAL A 80 -24.16 -1.92 1.22
C VAL A 80 -25.05 -2.00 2.45
N ALA A 81 -26.32 -1.59 2.33
CA ALA A 81 -27.26 -1.64 3.45
C ALA A 81 -27.51 -3.08 3.97
N ALA A 82 -27.52 -4.08 3.08
CA ALA A 82 -27.79 -5.48 3.41
C ALA A 82 -26.56 -6.20 4.03
N VAL A 83 -25.33 -5.79 3.72
CA VAL A 83 -24.11 -6.54 4.12
C VAL A 83 -23.23 -5.80 5.13
N SER A 84 -23.52 -4.52 5.42
CA SER A 84 -22.73 -3.77 6.43
C SER A 84 -22.90 -4.34 7.84
N PRO A 85 -21.87 -4.30 8.69
CA PRO A 85 -20.54 -3.73 8.42
C PRO A 85 -19.65 -4.66 7.61
N ALA A 86 -18.97 -4.08 6.60
CA ALA A 86 -18.07 -4.78 5.70
C ALA A 86 -16.92 -3.86 5.27
N GLY A 87 -15.86 -4.42 4.70
CA GLY A 87 -14.77 -3.71 4.04
C GLY A 87 -14.80 -3.93 2.54
N ALA A 88 -14.15 -3.04 1.78
CA ALA A 88 -14.09 -3.18 0.33
C ALA A 88 -12.84 -2.57 -0.29
N ILE A 89 -12.47 -3.11 -1.46
CA ILE A 89 -11.53 -2.52 -2.41
C ILE A 89 -12.32 -1.79 -3.48
N TYR A 90 -11.95 -0.54 -3.76
CA TYR A 90 -12.58 0.33 -4.75
C TYR A 90 -11.62 0.62 -5.89
N PHE A 91 -11.94 0.19 -7.10
CA PHE A 91 -11.17 0.45 -8.31
C PHE A 91 -11.62 1.80 -8.89
N GLN A 92 -10.94 2.88 -8.51
CA GLN A 92 -11.38 4.25 -8.78
C GLN A 92 -10.25 5.27 -8.91
N MET A 93 -9.00 4.82 -9.08
CA MET A 93 -7.83 5.68 -9.18
C MET A 93 -7.17 5.55 -10.55
N ASP A 94 -6.42 6.57 -10.95
CA ASP A 94 -5.74 6.66 -12.23
C ASP A 94 -4.24 6.43 -12.07
N GLU A 95 -3.65 5.58 -12.92
CA GLU A 95 -2.23 5.22 -12.86
C GLU A 95 -1.32 6.45 -13.10
N ALA A 96 -1.72 7.39 -13.98
CA ALA A 96 -0.92 8.59 -14.22
C ALA A 96 -0.91 9.53 -12.99
N ASP A 97 -1.97 9.51 -12.17
CA ASP A 97 -1.99 10.21 -10.89
C ASP A 97 -1.10 9.52 -9.87
N VAL A 98 -1.14 8.19 -9.77
CA VAL A 98 -0.25 7.40 -8.89
C VAL A 98 1.22 7.68 -9.23
N GLN A 99 1.59 7.61 -10.51
CA GLN A 99 2.95 7.89 -10.97
C GLN A 99 3.37 9.33 -10.65
N ARG A 100 2.48 10.30 -10.82
CA ARG A 100 2.78 11.71 -10.56
C ARG A 100 3.02 11.96 -9.07
N VAL A 101 2.25 11.33 -8.18
CA VAL A 101 2.48 11.43 -6.74
C VAL A 101 3.74 10.68 -6.34
N LEU A 102 3.99 9.47 -6.88
CA LEU A 102 5.24 8.74 -6.66
C LEU A 102 6.47 9.53 -7.14
N ALA A 103 6.37 10.28 -8.24
CA ALA A 103 7.47 11.11 -8.74
C ALA A 103 7.67 12.40 -7.93
N PHE A 104 6.72 12.79 -7.07
CA PHE A 104 6.83 14.01 -6.29
C PHE A 104 7.99 13.92 -5.28
N PRO A 105 8.92 14.92 -5.23
CA PRO A 105 10.22 14.76 -4.56
C PRO A 105 10.19 14.36 -3.09
N ARG A 106 9.18 14.77 -2.35
CA ARG A 106 9.03 14.50 -0.92
C ARG A 106 7.90 13.51 -0.59
N ALA A 107 7.42 12.76 -1.56
CA ALA A 107 6.45 11.71 -1.29
C ALA A 107 7.16 10.48 -0.69
N MET A 108 6.74 10.10 0.50
CA MET A 108 7.10 8.82 1.12
C MET A 108 6.29 7.69 0.49
N VAL A 109 6.69 6.46 0.70
CA VAL A 109 5.91 5.28 0.35
C VAL A 109 5.32 4.66 1.61
N GLY A 110 4.00 4.67 1.70
CA GLY A 110 3.23 3.96 2.73
C GLY A 110 2.47 2.78 2.11
N SER A 111 2.28 1.69 2.83
CA SER A 111 1.49 0.57 2.32
C SER A 111 -0.01 0.75 2.50
N ASP A 112 -0.42 1.46 3.55
CA ASP A 112 -1.82 1.55 4.00
C ASP A 112 -2.50 0.16 4.06
N GLY A 113 -1.70 -0.88 4.34
CA GLY A 113 -2.14 -2.27 4.39
C GLY A 113 -3.04 -2.54 5.60
N LEU A 114 -4.14 -3.29 5.38
CA LEU A 114 -5.10 -3.66 6.42
C LEU A 114 -4.95 -5.16 6.72
N PRO A 115 -4.23 -5.55 7.79
CA PRO A 115 -3.91 -6.96 8.09
C PRO A 115 -5.10 -7.77 8.63
N TRP A 116 -6.23 -7.11 8.92
CA TRP A 116 -7.42 -7.74 9.49
C TRP A 116 -8.44 -8.17 8.45
N ASP A 117 -8.27 -7.78 7.19
CA ASP A 117 -9.17 -8.14 6.10
C ASP A 117 -9.04 -9.63 5.77
N SER A 118 -10.17 -10.31 5.57
CA SER A 118 -10.18 -11.74 5.20
C SER A 118 -9.61 -11.98 3.80
N VAL A 119 -9.82 -11.02 2.89
CA VAL A 119 -9.22 -10.98 1.55
C VAL A 119 -8.62 -9.58 1.37
N PRO A 120 -7.39 -9.35 1.85
CA PRO A 120 -6.80 -8.01 1.90
C PRO A 120 -6.50 -7.47 0.49
N HIS A 121 -6.34 -6.14 0.42
CA HIS A 121 -5.76 -5.50 -0.75
C HIS A 121 -4.29 -5.95 -0.93
N PRO A 122 -3.82 -6.25 -2.16
CA PRO A 122 -2.44 -6.71 -2.40
C PRO A 122 -1.37 -5.73 -1.92
N ARG A 123 -1.71 -4.46 -1.65
CA ARG A 123 -0.80 -3.46 -1.09
C ARG A 123 -0.21 -3.85 0.27
N LEU A 124 -0.91 -4.70 1.04
CA LEU A 124 -0.40 -5.21 2.33
C LEU A 124 0.91 -6.00 2.14
N TRP A 125 1.01 -6.77 1.06
CA TRP A 125 2.16 -7.65 0.76
C TRP A 125 3.09 -7.08 -0.30
N GLY A 126 2.58 -6.29 -1.23
CA GLY A 126 3.27 -5.94 -2.46
C GLY A 126 3.78 -4.50 -2.58
N THR A 127 3.40 -3.56 -1.70
CA THR A 127 3.71 -2.13 -1.88
C THR A 127 5.19 -1.86 -2.11
N PHE A 128 6.05 -2.25 -1.19
CA PHE A 128 7.47 -1.89 -1.24
C PHE A 128 8.22 -2.60 -2.38
N PRO A 129 8.06 -3.92 -2.59
CA PRO A 129 8.69 -4.60 -3.73
C PRO A 129 8.17 -4.10 -5.09
N ARG A 130 6.89 -3.68 -5.19
CA ARG A 130 6.33 -3.07 -6.40
C ARG A 130 7.01 -1.75 -6.74
N VAL A 131 7.29 -0.91 -5.76
CA VAL A 131 8.02 0.35 -5.98
C VAL A 131 9.43 0.08 -6.50
N LEU A 132 10.15 -0.89 -5.95
CA LEU A 132 11.49 -1.26 -6.39
C LEU A 132 11.49 -1.93 -7.77
N GLY A 133 10.66 -2.94 -7.98
CA GLY A 133 10.60 -3.72 -9.21
C GLY A 133 9.96 -2.94 -10.35
N HIS A 134 8.69 -2.61 -10.21
CA HIS A 134 7.93 -2.00 -11.30
C HIS A 134 8.31 -0.53 -11.52
N TYR A 135 8.23 0.32 -10.49
CA TYR A 135 8.39 1.77 -10.69
C TYR A 135 9.85 2.20 -10.82
N ALA A 136 10.79 1.60 -10.08
CA ALA A 136 12.19 1.97 -10.19
C ALA A 136 12.93 1.20 -11.29
N ARG A 137 12.89 -0.14 -11.28
CA ARG A 137 13.64 -0.95 -12.25
C ARG A 137 13.01 -0.93 -13.65
N ASP A 138 11.71 -1.26 -13.77
CA ASP A 138 11.09 -1.56 -15.06
C ASP A 138 10.73 -0.28 -15.84
N ILE A 139 9.94 0.61 -15.26
CA ILE A 139 9.53 1.84 -15.95
C ILE A 139 10.42 3.06 -15.66
N LYS A 140 11.38 2.93 -14.73
CA LYS A 140 12.38 3.97 -14.40
C LYS A 140 11.77 5.33 -14.01
N LEU A 141 10.63 5.29 -13.31
CA LEU A 141 9.99 6.49 -12.78
C LEU A 141 10.83 7.15 -11.68
N LEU A 142 11.53 6.34 -10.90
CA LEU A 142 12.46 6.71 -9.83
C LEU A 142 13.80 5.99 -10.04
N THR A 143 14.87 6.55 -9.50
CA THR A 143 16.09 5.75 -9.32
C THR A 143 15.88 4.73 -8.20
N MET A 144 16.64 3.63 -8.20
CA MET A 144 16.58 2.64 -7.12
C MET A 144 16.92 3.28 -5.76
N GLN A 145 17.91 4.20 -5.74
CA GLN A 145 18.31 4.92 -4.55
C GLN A 145 17.19 5.83 -4.01
N ASP A 146 16.50 6.58 -4.89
CA ASP A 146 15.35 7.40 -4.50
C ASP A 146 14.21 6.54 -3.94
N ALA A 147 13.90 5.43 -4.59
CA ALA A 147 12.88 4.50 -4.13
C ALA A 147 13.18 3.98 -2.71
N ILE A 148 14.43 3.54 -2.47
CA ILE A 148 14.88 3.08 -1.15
C ILE A 148 14.78 4.22 -0.13
N HIS A 149 15.29 5.42 -0.46
CA HIS A 149 15.25 6.57 0.46
C HIS A 149 13.82 6.92 0.89
N ARG A 150 12.85 6.88 -0.02
CA ARG A 150 11.42 7.18 0.25
C ARG A 150 10.72 6.14 1.11
N MET A 151 11.33 4.97 1.30
CA MET A 151 10.83 3.89 2.15
C MET A 151 11.63 3.74 3.46
N THR A 152 12.72 4.50 3.63
CA THR A 152 13.65 4.35 4.76
C THR A 152 14.04 5.70 5.39
N GLY A 153 15.05 6.37 4.85
CA GLY A 153 15.59 7.61 5.42
C GLY A 153 14.60 8.77 5.44
N LEU A 154 13.79 8.93 4.41
CA LEU A 154 12.80 10.00 4.35
C LEU A 154 11.71 9.85 5.42
N PRO A 155 11.00 8.69 5.56
CA PRO A 155 10.03 8.53 6.64
C PRO A 155 10.68 8.57 8.03
N ALA A 156 11.89 8.04 8.22
CA ALA A 156 12.58 8.14 9.50
C ALA A 156 12.83 9.60 9.90
N ALA A 157 13.24 10.43 8.96
CA ALA A 157 13.46 11.87 9.19
C ALA A 157 12.14 12.62 9.42
N GLU A 158 11.10 12.34 8.63
CA GLU A 158 9.79 13.01 8.71
C GLU A 158 9.08 12.72 10.04
N PHE A 159 9.17 11.48 10.54
CA PHE A 159 8.58 11.08 11.82
C PHE A 159 9.53 11.24 13.03
N GLY A 160 10.74 11.73 12.84
CA GLY A 160 11.69 11.98 13.91
C GLY A 160 12.30 10.71 14.53
N PHE A 161 12.26 9.56 13.84
CA PHE A 161 12.87 8.32 14.33
C PHE A 161 14.40 8.43 14.35
N LYS A 162 14.98 8.27 15.52
CA LYS A 162 16.43 8.32 15.72
C LYS A 162 17.08 6.98 15.44
N GLU A 163 18.31 7.01 14.91
CA GLU A 163 19.16 5.82 14.70
C GLU A 163 18.49 4.75 13.80
N ARG A 164 17.63 5.17 12.83
CA ARG A 164 16.94 4.31 11.89
C ARG A 164 16.89 4.93 10.50
N GLY A 165 16.53 4.11 9.49
CA GLY A 165 16.33 4.54 8.11
C GLY A 165 17.61 4.72 7.29
N LEU A 166 18.79 4.55 7.88
CA LEU A 166 20.09 4.64 7.22
C LEU A 166 21.01 3.50 7.70
N ILE A 167 21.89 3.03 6.82
CA ILE A 167 22.96 2.12 7.19
C ILE A 167 24.13 2.97 7.74
N ARG A 168 24.32 2.94 9.06
CA ARG A 168 25.31 3.74 9.76
C ARG A 168 25.71 3.07 11.08
N ASP A 169 26.95 3.26 11.50
CA ASP A 169 27.44 2.77 12.81
C ASP A 169 26.58 3.31 13.96
N GLY A 170 26.20 2.44 14.88
CA GLY A 170 25.33 2.76 16.01
C GLY A 170 23.83 2.74 15.71
N TYR A 171 23.42 2.61 14.44
CA TYR A 171 22.01 2.54 14.06
C TYR A 171 21.47 1.11 14.26
N ALA A 172 20.15 1.03 14.51
CA ALA A 172 19.48 -0.25 14.60
C ALA A 172 19.59 -1.02 13.27
N ALA A 173 19.93 -2.30 13.38
CA ALA A 173 20.08 -3.16 12.21
C ALA A 173 18.70 -3.65 11.72
N ASP A 174 17.92 -2.73 11.11
CA ASP A 174 16.70 -3.02 10.35
C ASP A 174 17.09 -3.03 8.86
N LEU A 175 17.33 -4.21 8.32
CA LEU A 175 17.96 -4.38 7.01
C LEU A 175 17.15 -5.31 6.13
N VAL A 176 17.17 -5.05 4.81
CA VAL A 176 16.64 -5.96 3.79
C VAL A 176 17.74 -6.24 2.78
N LEU A 177 18.07 -7.51 2.59
CA LEU A 177 18.89 -8.00 1.49
C LEU A 177 17.96 -8.45 0.35
N PHE A 178 18.11 -7.85 -0.82
CA PHE A 178 17.31 -8.19 -2.00
C PHE A 178 18.15 -8.14 -3.28
N ASP A 179 17.72 -8.90 -4.28
CA ASP A 179 18.30 -8.83 -5.62
C ASP A 179 17.58 -7.76 -6.46
N PRO A 180 18.25 -6.67 -6.87
CA PRO A 180 17.63 -5.60 -7.64
C PRO A 180 17.17 -6.04 -9.03
N ALA A 181 17.69 -7.14 -9.58
CA ALA A 181 17.28 -7.67 -10.88
C ALA A 181 15.95 -8.41 -10.82
N THR A 182 15.62 -9.02 -9.68
CA THR A 182 14.45 -9.90 -9.54
C THR A 182 13.39 -9.40 -8.56
N ILE A 183 13.68 -8.36 -7.76
CA ILE A 183 12.70 -7.79 -6.80
C ILE A 183 11.42 -7.38 -7.48
N ILE A 184 10.28 -7.93 -7.05
CA ILE A 184 8.94 -7.59 -7.54
C ILE A 184 7.86 -8.06 -6.57
N ASP A 185 6.70 -7.40 -6.57
CA ASP A 185 5.49 -7.91 -5.96
C ASP A 185 4.92 -9.09 -6.75
N THR A 186 4.42 -10.09 -6.05
CA THR A 186 3.69 -11.24 -6.64
C THR A 186 2.24 -11.30 -6.20
N ALA A 187 1.87 -10.44 -5.23
CA ALA A 187 0.52 -10.31 -4.74
C ALA A 187 -0.38 -9.67 -5.80
N THR A 188 -1.55 -10.27 -6.04
CA THR A 188 -2.58 -9.76 -6.95
C THR A 188 -3.91 -9.58 -6.21
N PHE A 189 -4.89 -8.93 -6.83
CA PHE A 189 -6.22 -8.79 -6.23
C PHE A 189 -6.94 -10.14 -6.04
N GLU A 190 -6.61 -11.14 -6.86
CA GLU A 190 -7.14 -12.50 -6.76
C GLU A 190 -6.35 -13.39 -5.78
N LYS A 191 -5.08 -13.06 -5.56
CA LYS A 191 -4.16 -13.79 -4.67
C LYS A 191 -3.32 -12.79 -3.88
N PRO A 192 -3.94 -12.07 -2.92
CA PRO A 192 -3.29 -10.94 -2.25
C PRO A 192 -2.19 -11.33 -1.26
N GLU A 193 -2.23 -12.53 -0.72
CA GLU A 193 -1.29 -13.03 0.30
C GLU A 193 -0.14 -13.80 -0.32
N ARG A 194 0.71 -13.09 -1.08
CA ARG A 194 1.89 -13.71 -1.72
C ARG A 194 3.15 -12.93 -1.35
N ALA A 195 4.15 -13.68 -0.90
CA ALA A 195 5.48 -13.13 -0.62
C ALA A 195 6.09 -12.54 -1.91
N ALA A 196 6.80 -11.42 -1.77
CA ALA A 196 7.54 -10.83 -2.88
C ALA A 196 8.63 -11.78 -3.40
N ALA A 197 8.97 -11.65 -4.69
CA ALA A 197 10.18 -12.27 -5.24
C ALA A 197 11.40 -11.37 -5.01
N GLY A 198 12.61 -11.94 -4.99
CA GLY A 198 13.87 -11.21 -4.91
C GLY A 198 14.27 -10.71 -3.52
N ILE A 199 13.51 -11.01 -2.46
CA ILE A 199 13.90 -10.75 -1.07
C ILE A 199 14.59 -12.00 -0.52
N GLU A 200 15.85 -11.86 -0.10
CA GLU A 200 16.65 -12.95 0.47
C GLU A 200 16.55 -12.99 1.99
N ILE A 201 16.87 -11.87 2.66
CA ILE A 201 16.89 -11.75 4.11
C ILE A 201 16.20 -10.46 4.55
N VAL A 202 15.42 -10.54 5.63
CA VAL A 202 14.93 -9.38 6.37
C VAL A 202 15.40 -9.49 7.81
N VAL A 203 16.09 -8.47 8.27
CA VAL A 203 16.60 -8.33 9.64
C VAL A 203 15.85 -7.21 10.34
N ASN A 204 15.40 -7.46 11.56
CA ASN A 204 14.81 -6.44 12.42
C ASN A 204 15.52 -6.44 13.78
N ASN A 205 15.98 -5.26 14.22
CA ASN A 205 16.80 -5.10 15.41
C ASN A 205 17.97 -6.12 15.51
N GLY A 206 18.65 -6.39 14.40
CA GLY A 206 19.77 -7.32 14.32
C GLY A 206 19.42 -8.81 14.28
N VAL A 207 18.13 -9.17 14.26
CA VAL A 207 17.66 -10.56 14.22
C VAL A 207 16.97 -10.86 12.89
N PRO A 208 17.37 -11.89 12.13
CA PRO A 208 16.66 -12.31 10.91
C PRO A 208 15.22 -12.75 11.24
N ILE A 209 14.24 -12.14 10.57
CA ILE A 209 12.80 -12.49 10.66
C ILE A 209 12.30 -13.20 9.41
N TRP A 210 13.03 -13.07 8.30
CA TRP A 210 12.82 -13.75 7.02
C TRP A 210 14.17 -14.20 6.47
N ASP A 211 14.29 -15.44 6.06
CA ASP A 211 15.51 -16.01 5.51
C ASP A 211 15.20 -17.18 4.56
N GLY A 212 15.85 -17.18 3.40
CA GLY A 212 15.69 -18.24 2.42
C GLY A 212 14.24 -18.49 1.98
N GLY A 213 13.44 -17.42 1.82
CA GLY A 213 12.07 -17.50 1.31
C GLY A 213 10.99 -17.85 2.34
N LYS A 214 11.29 -17.83 3.64
CA LYS A 214 10.34 -18.18 4.71
C LYS A 214 10.56 -17.37 6.00
N PRO A 215 9.51 -17.16 6.82
CA PRO A 215 9.66 -16.54 8.13
C PRO A 215 10.44 -17.44 9.08
N THR A 216 11.33 -16.83 9.91
CA THR A 216 12.11 -17.54 10.92
C THR A 216 11.33 -17.84 12.19
N GLY A 217 10.21 -17.14 12.41
CA GLY A 217 9.43 -17.18 13.64
C GLY A 217 9.92 -16.21 14.73
N ALA A 218 11.08 -15.55 14.55
CA ALA A 218 11.57 -14.55 15.49
C ALA A 218 10.67 -13.29 15.49
N ARG A 219 10.53 -12.63 16.64
CA ARG A 219 9.71 -11.43 16.85
C ARG A 219 10.47 -10.35 17.62
N PRO A 220 11.57 -9.79 17.07
CA PRO A 220 12.42 -8.80 17.73
C PRO A 220 11.88 -7.35 17.62
N GLY A 221 10.72 -7.16 17.00
CA GLY A 221 10.12 -5.84 16.82
C GLY A 221 9.79 -5.15 18.14
N ILE A 222 10.04 -3.85 18.19
CA ILE A 222 9.69 -2.98 19.33
C ILE A 222 8.86 -1.81 18.82
N PRO A 223 7.92 -1.25 19.61
CA PRO A 223 7.26 0.00 19.27
C PRO A 223 8.28 1.13 19.13
N LEU A 224 8.18 1.90 18.05
CA LEU A 224 9.01 3.08 17.84
C LEU A 224 8.32 4.31 18.47
N GLN A 225 9.14 5.19 19.03
CA GLN A 225 8.71 6.51 19.51
C GLN A 225 9.58 7.58 18.83
N PRO A 226 8.99 8.72 18.44
CA PRO A 226 9.70 9.86 17.86
C PRO A 226 10.73 10.43 18.82
#